data_c6b56abc58e8d04c5f992b033c79e2d0
#
_entry.id   c6b56abc58e8d04c5f992b033c79e2d0
#
_cell.length_a   1.000
_cell.length_b   1.000
_cell.length_c   1.000
_cell.angle_alpha   90.00
_cell.angle_beta   90.00
_cell.angle_gamma   90.00
#
_symmetry.space_group_name_H-M   'P 1'
#
loop_
_entity.id
_entity.type
_entity.pdbx_description
1 polymer ?
#
loop_
_entity_poly.entity_id
_entity_poly.type
_entity_poly.pdbx_seq_one_letter_code
_entity_poly.pdbx_strand_id
1 'polypeptide(L)'
;MPDRLIEFYGTECVHCKEMEPIIEKLQKEGGIKITRLEVWHNSDNAKFMKEVDKDKEGNEFCGGVPFFYNEKTGKKICGNTKYEKLKAWAEGM
;
A
#
# COMPACT_ATOMS: atom_id res chain seq x y z
N MET A 1 14.16 12.96 0.07
CA MET A 1 13.39 11.96 -0.66
C MET A 1 12.41 11.29 0.29
N PRO A 2 11.15 11.25 -0.05
CA PRO A 2 10.20 10.56 0.81
C PRO A 2 10.41 9.05 0.71
N ASP A 3 10.63 8.43 1.85
CA ASP A 3 10.71 6.97 1.97
C ASP A 3 9.44 6.48 2.65
N ARG A 4 8.31 6.80 2.03
CA ARG A 4 7.01 6.51 2.61
C ARG A 4 6.63 5.05 2.43
N LEU A 5 5.88 4.56 3.42
CA LEU A 5 5.16 3.31 3.29
C LEU A 5 3.74 3.69 2.94
N ILE A 6 3.29 3.31 1.75
CA ILE A 6 2.03 3.80 1.19
C ILE A 6 1.02 2.67 1.04
N GLU A 7 -0.22 2.94 1.48
CA GLU A 7 -1.36 2.12 1.13
C GLU A 7 -2.28 2.94 0.22
N PHE A 8 -2.47 2.47 -1.01
CA PHE A 8 -3.49 3.02 -1.88
C PHE A 8 -4.81 2.31 -1.58
N TYR A 9 -5.87 3.08 -1.35
CA TYR A 9 -7.15 2.51 -0.95
C TYR A 9 -8.32 3.25 -1.59
N GLY A 10 -9.51 2.66 -1.51
CA GLY A 10 -10.74 3.30 -1.92
C GLY A 10 -11.66 3.46 -0.72
N THR A 11 -12.38 4.57 -0.64
CA THR A 11 -13.24 4.86 0.50
C THR A 11 -14.30 3.77 0.72
N GLU A 12 -14.83 3.23 -0.36
CA GLU A 12 -15.85 2.18 -0.31
C GLU A 12 -15.29 0.75 -0.45
N CYS A 13 -13.99 0.61 -0.43
CA CYS A 13 -13.32 -0.67 -0.65
C CYS A 13 -13.41 -1.55 0.60
N VAL A 14 -14.16 -2.67 0.48
CA VAL A 14 -14.35 -3.60 1.60
C VAL A 14 -13.02 -4.21 2.04
N HIS A 15 -12.21 -4.65 1.09
CA HIS A 15 -10.90 -5.27 1.42
C HIS A 15 -9.95 -4.29 2.06
N CYS A 16 -10.02 -3.01 1.68
CA CYS A 16 -9.23 -1.97 2.31
C CYS A 16 -9.62 -1.79 3.78
N LYS A 17 -10.93 -1.87 4.06
CA LYS A 17 -11.42 -1.77 5.43
C LYS A 17 -10.98 -2.96 6.27
N GLU A 18 -10.91 -4.13 5.67
CA GLU A 18 -10.41 -5.33 6.35
C GLU A 18 -8.96 -5.21 6.76
N MET A 19 -8.18 -4.42 6.03
CA MET A 19 -6.78 -4.19 6.34
C MET A 19 -6.56 -3.15 7.43
N GLU A 20 -7.56 -2.31 7.73
CA GLU A 20 -7.41 -1.23 8.71
C GLU A 20 -6.92 -1.70 10.08
N PRO A 21 -7.51 -2.76 10.69
CA PRO A 21 -7.01 -3.24 11.97
C PRO A 21 -5.55 -3.73 11.91
N ILE A 22 -5.19 -4.34 10.80
CA ILE A 22 -3.82 -4.85 10.60
C ILE A 22 -2.84 -3.68 10.50
N ILE A 23 -3.22 -2.65 9.74
CA ILE A 23 -2.41 -1.45 9.58
C ILE A 23 -2.25 -0.72 10.92
N GLU A 24 -3.34 -0.57 11.67
CA GLU A 24 -3.30 0.08 12.98
C GLU A 24 -2.39 -0.67 13.95
N LYS A 25 -2.46 -2.00 13.95
CA LYS A 25 -1.61 -2.84 14.79
C LYS A 25 -0.14 -2.64 14.45
N LEU A 26 0.17 -2.62 13.16
CA LEU A 26 1.54 -2.42 12.70
C LEU A 26 2.08 -1.05 13.10
N GLN A 27 1.27 -0.01 12.95
CA GLN A 27 1.68 1.35 13.32
C GLN A 27 1.88 1.47 14.82
N LYS A 28 0.99 0.87 15.60
CA LYS A 28 1.02 0.97 17.06
C LYS A 28 2.15 0.13 17.66
N GLU A 29 2.31 -1.11 17.23
CA GLU A 29 3.30 -2.02 17.79
C GLU A 29 4.68 -1.84 17.18
N GLY A 30 4.74 -1.51 15.90
CA GLY A 30 6.00 -1.38 15.18
C GLY A 30 6.59 0.02 15.14
N GLY A 31 5.85 1.02 15.61
CA GLY A 31 6.28 2.40 15.50
C GLY A 31 6.39 2.87 14.06
N ILE A 32 5.67 2.23 13.17
CA ILE A 32 5.73 2.48 11.72
C ILE A 32 4.56 3.37 11.33
N LYS A 33 4.81 4.32 10.43
CA LYS A 33 3.76 5.17 9.89
C LYS A 33 3.45 4.77 8.46
N ILE A 34 2.19 4.48 8.19
CA ILE A 34 1.73 4.16 6.84
C ILE A 34 0.91 5.34 6.30
N THR A 35 1.35 5.88 5.16
CA THR A 35 0.65 6.96 4.47
C THR A 35 -0.46 6.34 3.62
N ARG A 36 -1.70 6.76 3.86
CA ARG A 36 -2.84 6.23 3.13
C ARG A 36 -3.31 7.23 2.08
N LEU A 37 -3.34 6.80 0.83
CA LEU A 37 -3.72 7.63 -0.31
C LEU A 37 -4.98 7.06 -0.96
N GLU A 38 -6.06 7.81 -0.87
CA GLU A 38 -7.35 7.42 -1.45
C GLU A 38 -7.31 7.62 -2.97
N VAL A 39 -7.72 6.62 -3.74
CA VAL A 39 -7.59 6.66 -5.21
C VAL A 39 -8.93 6.59 -5.96
N TRP A 40 -10.03 6.24 -5.31
CA TRP A 40 -11.30 6.14 -6.00
C TRP A 40 -11.95 7.51 -6.24
N HIS A 41 -11.66 8.47 -5.38
CA HIS A 41 -12.22 9.83 -5.47
C HIS A 41 -11.17 10.91 -5.62
N ASN A 42 -9.89 10.51 -5.66
CA ASN A 42 -8.77 11.45 -5.79
C ASN A 42 -7.96 11.08 -7.02
N SER A 43 -8.11 11.87 -8.08
CA SER A 43 -7.47 11.59 -9.37
C SER A 43 -5.94 11.68 -9.32
N ASP A 44 -5.41 12.59 -8.51
CA ASP A 44 -3.96 12.75 -8.38
C ASP A 44 -3.33 11.51 -7.76
N ASN A 45 -3.95 10.98 -6.69
CA ASN A 45 -3.48 9.76 -6.06
C ASN A 45 -3.63 8.55 -6.99
N ALA A 46 -4.73 8.50 -7.75
CA ALA A 46 -4.95 7.42 -8.71
C ALA A 46 -3.88 7.43 -9.79
N LYS A 47 -3.50 8.61 -10.25
CA LYS A 47 -2.45 8.77 -11.25
C LYS A 47 -1.10 8.30 -10.71
N PHE A 48 -0.78 8.69 -9.48
CA PHE A 48 0.45 8.27 -8.82
C PHE A 48 0.49 6.75 -8.67
N MET A 49 -0.63 6.15 -8.27
CA MET A 49 -0.72 4.69 -8.17
C MET A 49 -0.38 4.01 -9.49
N LYS A 50 -0.91 4.52 -10.60
CA LYS A 50 -0.62 3.95 -11.91
C LYS A 50 0.87 4.02 -12.26
N GLU A 51 1.56 5.05 -11.79
CA GLU A 51 2.98 5.21 -12.05
C GLU A 51 3.82 4.18 -11.32
N VAL A 52 3.41 3.75 -10.12
CA VAL A 52 4.17 2.80 -9.32
C VAL A 52 3.63 1.37 -9.42
N ASP A 53 2.41 1.17 -9.91
CA ASP A 53 1.77 -0.14 -10.03
C ASP A 53 2.22 -0.85 -11.30
N LYS A 54 3.51 -1.15 -11.34
CA LYS A 54 4.13 -1.79 -12.51
C LYS A 54 5.05 -2.92 -12.08
N ASP A 55 5.07 -3.96 -12.90
CA ASP A 55 6.01 -5.05 -12.70
C ASP A 55 7.34 -4.75 -13.45
N LYS A 56 8.25 -5.72 -13.48
CA LYS A 56 9.57 -5.56 -14.10
C LYS A 56 9.49 -5.27 -15.60
N GLU A 57 8.40 -5.65 -16.23
CA GLU A 57 8.21 -5.49 -17.68
C GLU A 57 7.42 -4.22 -18.02
N GLY A 58 7.04 -3.44 -17.00
CA GLY A 58 6.28 -2.22 -17.20
C GLY A 58 4.78 -2.44 -17.32
N ASN A 59 4.32 -3.65 -17.08
CA ASN A 59 2.89 -3.97 -17.10
C ASN A 59 2.28 -3.72 -15.73
N GLU A 60 0.94 -3.55 -15.70
CA GLU A 60 0.23 -3.35 -14.47
C GLU A 60 0.44 -4.53 -13.52
N PHE A 61 0.83 -4.22 -12.27
CA PHE A 61 1.13 -5.25 -11.27
C PHE A 61 -0.12 -5.70 -10.52
N CYS A 62 -0.91 -4.75 -10.00
CA CYS A 62 -2.06 -5.05 -9.16
C CYS A 62 -3.39 -4.68 -9.83
N GLY A 63 -3.51 -3.47 -10.30
CA GLY A 63 -4.72 -3.00 -10.96
C GLY A 63 -5.89 -2.74 -10.04
N GLY A 64 -5.69 -2.77 -8.73
CA GLY A 64 -6.78 -2.56 -7.77
C GLY A 64 -6.25 -2.22 -6.38
N VAL A 65 -7.18 -2.11 -5.43
CA VAL A 65 -6.84 -1.74 -4.05
C VAL A 65 -7.36 -2.81 -3.09
N PRO A 66 -6.76 -2.98 -1.89
CA PRO A 66 -5.62 -2.21 -1.40
C PRO A 66 -4.33 -2.57 -2.12
N PHE A 67 -3.44 -1.60 -2.27
CA PHE A 67 -2.15 -1.81 -2.91
C PHE A 67 -1.10 -1.12 -2.05
N PHE A 68 -0.07 -1.86 -1.64
CA PHE A 68 0.97 -1.36 -0.74
C PHE A 68 2.27 -1.16 -1.51
N TYR A 69 2.88 0.00 -1.35
CA TYR A 69 4.11 0.34 -2.02
C TYR A 69 5.12 0.95 -1.03
N ASN A 70 6.31 0.35 -0.96
CA ASN A 70 7.40 0.84 -0.12
C ASN A 70 8.34 1.66 -1.00
N GLU A 71 8.35 2.98 -0.81
CA GLU A 71 9.16 3.88 -1.62
C GLU A 71 10.66 3.67 -1.45
N LYS A 72 11.07 3.14 -0.30
CA LYS A 72 12.48 2.91 -0.01
C LYS A 72 13.04 1.70 -0.76
N THR A 73 12.28 0.61 -0.79
CA THR A 73 12.75 -0.65 -1.37
C THR A 73 12.17 -0.97 -2.73
N GLY A 74 11.07 -0.31 -3.09
CA GLY A 74 10.31 -0.62 -4.30
C GLY A 74 9.43 -1.86 -4.17
N LYS A 75 9.37 -2.47 -3.00
CA LYS A 75 8.55 -3.67 -2.79
C LYS A 75 7.07 -3.34 -2.74
N LYS A 76 6.27 -4.25 -3.28
CA LYS A 76 4.83 -4.07 -3.45
C LYS A 76 4.06 -5.26 -2.92
N ILE A 77 2.84 -5.00 -2.42
CA ILE A 77 1.88 -6.05 -2.08
C ILE A 77 0.55 -5.67 -2.71
N CYS A 78 -0.08 -6.62 -3.38
CA CYS A 78 -1.38 -6.43 -4.01
C CYS A 78 -2.46 -7.16 -3.21
N GLY A 79 -3.49 -6.42 -2.79
CA GLY A 79 -4.63 -7.01 -2.09
C GLY A 79 -4.40 -7.22 -0.60
N ASN A 80 -5.32 -7.98 0.01
CA ASN A 80 -5.24 -8.27 1.44
C ASN A 80 -4.02 -9.12 1.75
N THR A 81 -3.41 -8.88 2.92
CA THR A 81 -2.24 -9.63 3.34
C THR A 81 -2.27 -9.79 4.86
N LYS A 82 -1.52 -10.77 5.35
CA LYS A 82 -1.42 -11.04 6.78
C LYS A 82 -0.47 -10.05 7.44
N TYR A 83 -0.63 -9.89 8.76
CA TYR A 83 0.18 -8.97 9.55
C TYR A 83 1.68 -9.20 9.36
N GLU A 84 2.13 -10.45 9.44
CA GLU A 84 3.54 -10.79 9.33
C GLU A 84 4.12 -10.38 7.97
N LYS A 85 3.34 -10.56 6.91
CA LYS A 85 3.75 -10.23 5.56
C LYS A 85 3.83 -8.72 5.36
N LEU A 86 2.84 -8.00 5.90
CA LEU A 86 2.83 -6.54 5.83
C LEU A 86 3.99 -5.96 6.63
N LYS A 87 4.27 -6.53 7.79
CA LYS A 87 5.40 -6.10 8.62
C LYS A 87 6.72 -6.28 7.89
N ALA A 88 6.92 -7.44 7.26
CA ALA A 88 8.14 -7.70 6.49
C ALA A 88 8.29 -6.70 5.33
N TRP A 89 7.21 -6.42 4.64
CA TRP A 89 7.20 -5.42 3.57
C TRP A 89 7.60 -4.04 4.10
N ALA A 90 7.06 -3.66 5.24
CA ALA A 90 7.34 -2.34 5.85
C ALA A 90 8.79 -2.24 6.30
N GLU A 91 9.37 -3.34 6.77
CA GLU A 91 10.76 -3.38 7.23
C GLU A 91 11.77 -3.56 6.08
N GLY A 92 11.27 -3.73 4.86
CA GLY A 92 12.13 -3.86 3.69
C GLY A 92 12.74 -5.25 3.52
N MET A 93 12.10 -6.25 4.12
CA MET A 93 12.62 -7.63 4.09
C MET A 93 12.01 -8.47 2.97
#